data_b31ca3b9e8a7cadb1c3ecffcb689bfed
#
_entry.id   b31ca3b9e8a7cadb1c3ecffcb689bfed
#
_cell.length_a   1.000
_cell.length_b   1.000
_cell.length_c   1.000
_cell.angle_alpha   90.00
_cell.angle_beta   90.00
_cell.angle_gamma   90.00
#
_symmetry.space_group_name_H-M   'P 1'
#
loop_
_entity.id
_entity.type
_entity.pdbx_description
1 polymer ?
#
loop_
_entity_poly.entity_id
_entity_poly.type
_entity_poly.pdbx_seq_one_letter_code
_entity_poly.pdbx_strand_id
1 'polypeptide(L)'
;MYKKIISTLVIGTLLAGTLTGCGGSSDAGSSAKSSGKTELELFSTKPENKDTIQKLVDKYNESHDDVTVKVTAPPDAGTVLKTRMAKNDMPDIVAMGGDNNYTEVEGAGMLLDLGDQDYIKDVQEAYIDMVYDVNKDKEETIYGVPFATNASGVIYNTEKFEELGLEVPKTWDEFIDVLQKIKDAGEQPLLMTYKDAWTSLAPWNSMAADLAPANFADDRKAGKTTFVGTHEEIAEKYLTLLDYAQDDYMGLSYDDGNKKFANGDAVMIINGNWAISQYRNANPDVKINMFALPSSNDESQNKVTSGVDVLLGVSKSSSNVDAAKDFVSFMMEKENIQTYIDEQFSFSALKGVEQSDEAVSGVQEDISNGKVANFEDHYYPSGLDMAALVAGFSLNRANGMDDKENIDQFLKQCDEKYDVANVD
;
A
#
# COMPACT_ATOMS: atom_id res chain seq x y z
N MET A 1 53.17 24.71 -7.05
CA MET A 1 53.08 26.11 -7.51
C MET A 1 51.82 26.72 -6.93
N TYR A 2 52.03 27.64 -6.00
CA TYR A 2 50.95 28.44 -5.34
C TYR A 2 50.36 29.45 -6.31
N LYS A 3 49.04 29.69 -6.26
CA LYS A 3 48.48 31.03 -6.47
C LYS A 3 47.25 31.21 -5.62
N LYS A 4 47.35 32.08 -4.63
CA LYS A 4 46.30 32.79 -3.89
C LYS A 4 45.76 33.92 -4.76
N ILE A 5 44.48 34.24 -4.63
CA ILE A 5 43.90 35.58 -4.89
C ILE A 5 42.60 35.59 -4.06
N ILE A 6 42.54 36.21 -2.93
CA ILE A 6 42.25 37.61 -2.54
C ILE A 6 40.77 37.95 -2.57
N SER A 7 40.27 38.21 -1.36
CA SER A 7 38.98 38.79 -0.95
C SER A 7 38.76 40.18 -1.52
N THR A 8 37.50 40.53 -1.79
CA THR A 8 37.09 41.93 -1.78
C THR A 8 35.78 42.09 -1.02
N LEU A 9 35.89 42.75 0.10
CA LEU A 9 34.86 43.25 0.97
C LEU A 9 34.33 44.57 0.35
N VAL A 10 33.02 44.73 0.22
CA VAL A 10 32.41 46.05 -0.03
C VAL A 10 31.40 46.34 1.07
N ILE A 11 31.75 47.30 1.89
CA ILE A 11 30.96 47.96 2.92
C ILE A 11 30.32 49.19 2.27
N GLY A 12 29.10 49.50 2.62
CA GLY A 12 28.49 50.80 2.40
C GLY A 12 26.96 50.70 2.27
N THR A 13 26.11 51.36 2.87
CA THR A 13 26.08 52.46 3.84
C THR A 13 24.60 52.60 4.27
N LEU A 14 24.35 52.78 5.54
CA LEU A 14 23.05 53.18 6.10
C LEU A 14 22.59 54.55 5.54
N LEU A 15 21.30 54.67 5.25
CA LEU A 15 20.62 55.96 5.32
C LEU A 15 19.31 55.80 6.11
N ALA A 16 19.32 56.41 7.26
CA ALA A 16 18.16 56.65 8.11
C ALA A 16 17.40 57.86 7.56
N GLY A 17 16.10 57.78 7.54
CA GLY A 17 15.19 58.89 7.24
C GLY A 17 14.03 58.87 8.21
N THR A 18 14.02 59.85 9.08
CA THR A 18 13.12 60.05 10.19
C THR A 18 11.80 60.75 9.82
N LEU A 19 10.71 60.23 10.40
CA LEU A 19 9.64 60.90 11.16
C LEU A 19 8.96 62.18 10.65
N THR A 20 7.65 62.09 10.63
CA THR A 20 6.64 62.90 11.40
C THR A 20 5.27 62.61 10.81
N GLY A 21 4.17 62.42 11.47
CA GLY A 21 3.67 62.70 12.79
C GLY A 21 2.19 63.02 12.74
N CYS A 22 1.45 62.59 13.75
CA CYS A 22 0.15 63.05 14.21
C CYS A 22 -1.10 62.88 13.33
N GLY A 23 -2.03 62.10 13.82
CA GLY A 23 -3.03 62.48 14.77
C GLY A 23 -4.42 62.06 14.34
N GLY A 24 -5.13 61.37 15.18
CA GLY A 24 -6.55 61.62 15.31
C GLY A 24 -7.52 60.46 15.01
N SER A 25 -7.99 59.82 16.09
CA SER A 25 -9.38 59.42 16.36
C SER A 25 -9.97 58.20 15.65
N SER A 26 -10.11 57.16 16.45
CA SER A 26 -11.29 56.26 16.58
C SER A 26 -12.23 56.17 15.38
N ASP A 27 -12.23 54.95 14.79
CA ASP A 27 -13.53 54.28 14.61
C ASP A 27 -13.37 52.76 14.52
N ALA A 28 -14.45 52.14 14.89
CA ALA A 28 -14.69 50.75 15.20
C ALA A 28 -14.21 49.72 14.15
N GLY A 29 -13.83 48.59 14.70
CA GLY A 29 -13.68 47.31 14.11
C GLY A 29 -14.41 47.01 12.78
N SER A 30 -13.60 46.84 11.79
CA SER A 30 -13.91 45.99 10.67
C SER A 30 -12.72 45.06 10.54
N SER A 31 -12.85 43.86 11.07
CA SER A 31 -11.98 42.76 10.68
C SER A 31 -12.16 42.60 9.17
N ALA A 32 -11.22 43.14 8.43
CA ALA A 32 -11.10 42.81 7.01
C ALA A 32 -10.94 41.31 6.93
N LYS A 33 -12.01 40.60 6.57
CA LYS A 33 -11.90 39.23 6.04
C LYS A 33 -10.94 39.33 4.88
N SER A 34 -9.79 38.66 5.02
CA SER A 34 -8.90 38.37 3.91
C SER A 34 -9.76 37.73 2.83
N SER A 35 -9.93 38.37 1.70
CA SER A 35 -10.64 37.82 0.53
C SER A 35 -9.76 36.84 -0.25
N GLY A 36 -8.92 36.08 0.43
CA GLY A 36 -8.14 34.99 -0.18
C GLY A 36 -8.87 33.67 -0.02
N LYS A 37 -8.81 32.82 -1.04
CA LYS A 37 -9.27 31.42 -0.95
C LYS A 37 -8.55 30.71 0.19
N THR A 38 -9.26 29.83 0.89
CA THR A 38 -8.65 28.89 1.83
C THR A 38 -7.76 27.93 1.04
N GLU A 39 -6.48 27.84 1.39
CA GLU A 39 -5.57 26.86 0.78
C GLU A 39 -5.43 25.65 1.69
N LEU A 40 -5.57 24.45 1.12
CA LEU A 40 -5.35 23.16 1.77
C LEU A 40 -4.22 22.42 1.07
N GLU A 41 -3.41 21.68 1.81
CA GLU A 41 -2.44 20.73 1.29
C GLU A 41 -2.94 19.32 1.46
N LEU A 42 -3.07 18.58 0.35
CA LEU A 42 -3.20 17.13 0.32
C LEU A 42 -1.83 16.52 0.08
N PHE A 43 -1.32 15.78 1.06
CA PHE A 43 -0.06 15.04 0.93
C PHE A 43 -0.35 13.56 0.66
N SER A 44 0.14 13.02 -0.47
CA SER A 44 0.07 11.59 -0.77
C SER A 44 1.40 10.90 -0.49
N THR A 45 1.36 9.77 0.20
CA THR A 45 2.53 8.90 0.37
C THR A 45 2.80 8.02 -0.84
N LYS A 46 1.95 8.09 -1.87
CA LYS A 46 2.02 7.28 -3.09
C LYS A 46 2.27 8.18 -4.32
N PRO A 47 3.53 8.34 -4.75
CA PRO A 47 3.85 9.15 -5.93
C PRO A 47 3.19 8.64 -7.22
N GLU A 48 2.95 7.33 -7.33
CA GLU A 48 2.36 6.67 -8.49
C GLU A 48 0.91 7.08 -8.76
N ASN A 49 0.14 7.45 -7.72
CA ASN A 49 -1.26 7.86 -7.88
C ASN A 49 -1.44 9.39 -8.03
N LYS A 50 -0.34 10.15 -8.07
CA LYS A 50 -0.35 11.61 -8.05
C LYS A 50 -1.24 12.22 -9.13
N ASP A 51 -1.15 11.72 -10.36
CA ASP A 51 -1.85 12.30 -11.50
C ASP A 51 -3.37 12.08 -11.37
N THR A 52 -3.78 10.90 -10.89
CA THR A 52 -5.20 10.60 -10.63
C THR A 52 -5.75 11.44 -9.48
N ILE A 53 -5.00 11.58 -8.38
CA ILE A 53 -5.37 12.47 -7.27
C ILE A 53 -5.44 13.92 -7.75
N GLN A 54 -4.49 14.39 -8.56
CA GLN A 54 -4.50 15.74 -9.11
C GLN A 54 -5.76 16.02 -9.93
N LYS A 55 -6.20 15.07 -10.77
CA LYS A 55 -7.42 15.17 -11.55
C LYS A 55 -8.68 15.34 -10.65
N LEU A 56 -8.75 14.60 -9.53
CA LEU A 56 -9.85 14.76 -8.57
C LEU A 56 -9.78 16.09 -7.83
N VAL A 57 -8.59 16.53 -7.47
CA VAL A 57 -8.35 17.84 -6.86
C VAL A 57 -8.73 18.98 -7.81
N ASP A 58 -8.40 18.86 -9.08
CA ASP A 58 -8.80 19.87 -10.09
C ASP A 58 -10.32 19.95 -10.21
N LYS A 59 -11.02 18.79 -10.23
CA LYS A 59 -12.50 18.73 -10.22
C LYS A 59 -13.09 19.41 -9.00
N TYR A 60 -12.52 19.20 -7.80
CA TYR A 60 -12.94 19.88 -6.58
C TYR A 60 -12.72 21.39 -6.68
N ASN A 61 -11.52 21.83 -7.08
CA ASN A 61 -11.15 23.23 -7.18
C ASN A 61 -11.99 24.00 -8.21
N GLU A 62 -12.49 23.34 -9.26
CA GLU A 62 -13.39 23.93 -10.24
C GLU A 62 -14.81 24.18 -9.69
N SER A 63 -15.23 23.38 -8.71
CA SER A 63 -16.56 23.47 -8.09
C SER A 63 -16.61 24.32 -6.80
N HIS A 64 -15.44 24.70 -6.24
CA HIS A 64 -15.33 25.43 -4.97
C HIS A 64 -14.51 26.71 -5.14
N ASP A 65 -15.22 27.84 -5.17
CA ASP A 65 -14.61 29.16 -5.41
C ASP A 65 -13.83 29.72 -4.19
N ASP A 66 -14.09 29.23 -3.00
CA ASP A 66 -13.57 29.71 -1.72
C ASP A 66 -12.44 28.84 -1.12
N VAL A 67 -12.23 27.65 -1.68
CA VAL A 67 -11.18 26.70 -1.27
C VAL A 67 -10.29 26.34 -2.46
N THR A 68 -9.03 26.08 -2.22
CA THR A 68 -8.09 25.50 -3.20
C THR A 68 -7.27 24.44 -2.52
N VAL A 69 -7.32 23.21 -3.03
CA VAL A 69 -6.49 22.09 -2.60
C VAL A 69 -5.28 21.98 -3.51
N LYS A 70 -4.10 21.72 -2.94
CA LYS A 70 -2.83 21.48 -3.66
C LYS A 70 -2.30 20.10 -3.32
N VAL A 71 -1.85 19.36 -4.32
CA VAL A 71 -1.29 18.00 -4.15
C VAL A 71 0.23 18.06 -3.97
N THR A 72 0.71 17.40 -2.93
CA THR A 72 2.13 17.11 -2.69
C THR A 72 2.33 15.61 -2.65
N ALA A 73 3.13 15.06 -3.57
CA ALA A 73 3.46 13.63 -3.61
C ALA A 73 4.94 13.47 -4.03
N PRO A 74 5.89 13.70 -3.12
CA PRO A 74 7.31 13.61 -3.44
C PRO A 74 7.76 12.16 -3.58
N PRO A 75 8.87 11.90 -4.28
CA PRO A 75 9.60 10.64 -4.14
C PRO A 75 9.90 10.41 -2.65
N ASP A 76 10.14 9.31 -2.11
CA ASP A 76 10.40 9.05 -0.68
C ASP A 76 9.38 9.68 0.28
N ALA A 77 8.10 9.73 -0.13
CA ALA A 77 7.04 10.44 0.56
C ALA A 77 6.89 10.03 2.04
N GLY A 78 7.06 8.74 2.38
CA GLY A 78 7.05 8.26 3.75
C GLY A 78 8.13 8.91 4.62
N THR A 79 9.37 9.02 4.12
CA THR A 79 10.47 9.70 4.84
C THR A 79 10.21 11.20 4.99
N VAL A 80 9.64 11.82 3.95
CA VAL A 80 9.25 13.24 4.01
C VAL A 80 8.17 13.47 5.07
N LEU A 81 7.14 12.60 5.11
CA LEU A 81 6.06 12.67 6.10
C LEU A 81 6.61 12.53 7.53
N LYS A 82 7.45 11.55 7.81
CA LYS A 82 8.13 11.38 9.11
C LYS A 82 8.92 12.63 9.52
N THR A 83 9.63 13.24 8.57
CA THR A 83 10.38 14.48 8.81
C THR A 83 9.46 15.65 9.17
N ARG A 84 8.31 15.75 8.50
CA ARG A 84 7.27 16.78 8.78
C ARG A 84 6.62 16.54 10.13
N MET A 85 6.29 15.29 10.47
CA MET A 85 5.79 14.91 11.80
C MET A 85 6.73 15.37 12.92
N ALA A 86 8.03 15.08 12.79
CA ALA A 86 9.04 15.48 13.78
C ALA A 86 9.16 17.01 13.95
N LYS A 87 8.78 17.78 12.91
CA LYS A 87 8.77 19.26 12.93
C LYS A 87 7.42 19.85 13.33
N ASN A 88 6.42 18.99 13.58
CA ASN A 88 5.02 19.39 13.77
C ASN A 88 4.46 20.25 12.61
N ASP A 89 4.88 19.90 11.37
CA ASP A 89 4.52 20.55 10.11
C ASP A 89 3.67 19.58 9.26
N MET A 90 2.52 19.18 9.80
CA MET A 90 1.62 18.27 9.11
C MET A 90 0.84 18.99 7.99
N PRO A 91 0.58 18.30 6.86
CA PRO A 91 -0.37 18.81 5.86
C PRO A 91 -1.80 18.80 6.42
N ASP A 92 -2.72 19.48 5.75
CA ASP A 92 -4.13 19.49 6.16
C ASP A 92 -4.78 18.13 6.02
N ILE A 93 -4.47 17.43 4.91
CA ILE A 93 -5.01 16.12 4.55
C ILE A 93 -3.85 15.20 4.17
N VAL A 94 -3.90 13.96 4.63
CA VAL A 94 -2.94 12.91 4.26
C VAL A 94 -3.66 11.79 3.55
N ALA A 95 -3.18 11.42 2.35
CA ALA A 95 -3.56 10.20 1.63
C ALA A 95 -2.42 9.19 1.75
N MET A 96 -2.66 8.06 2.42
CA MET A 96 -1.61 7.07 2.74
C MET A 96 -2.19 5.65 2.79
N GLY A 97 -1.34 4.63 2.74
CA GLY A 97 -1.76 3.24 2.97
C GLY A 97 -2.17 2.99 4.42
N GLY A 98 -2.96 1.94 4.65
CA GLY A 98 -3.22 1.38 5.99
C GLY A 98 -2.04 0.53 6.47
N ASP A 99 -0.86 1.11 6.41
CA ASP A 99 0.44 0.49 6.67
C ASP A 99 1.21 1.23 7.79
N ASN A 100 2.50 0.97 7.91
CA ASN A 100 3.37 1.61 8.91
C ASN A 100 3.36 3.15 8.85
N ASN A 101 3.09 3.77 7.69
CA ASN A 101 2.98 5.24 7.63
C ASN A 101 1.75 5.71 8.40
N TYR A 102 0.63 5.01 8.24
CA TYR A 102 -0.59 5.32 8.99
C TYR A 102 -0.40 5.10 10.49
N THR A 103 0.12 3.94 10.91
CA THR A 103 0.28 3.61 12.32
C THR A 103 1.21 4.57 13.06
N GLU A 104 2.23 5.09 12.39
CA GLU A 104 3.12 6.11 12.96
C GLU A 104 2.42 7.46 13.14
N VAL A 105 1.64 7.91 12.14
CA VAL A 105 0.91 9.20 12.21
C VAL A 105 -0.22 9.13 13.23
N GLU A 106 -0.97 8.02 13.23
CA GLU A 106 -2.06 7.74 14.16
C GLU A 106 -1.51 7.62 15.60
N GLY A 107 -0.51 6.77 15.82
CA GLY A 107 0.12 6.56 17.11
C GLY A 107 0.75 7.82 17.72
N ALA A 108 1.15 8.79 16.89
CA ALA A 108 1.56 10.11 17.33
C ALA A 108 0.37 11.04 17.69
N GLY A 109 -0.87 10.58 17.49
CA GLY A 109 -2.09 11.32 17.81
C GLY A 109 -2.33 12.55 16.91
N MET A 110 -1.84 12.53 15.67
CA MET A 110 -1.85 13.69 14.77
C MET A 110 -3.10 13.79 13.88
N LEU A 111 -3.97 12.77 13.87
CA LEU A 111 -5.17 12.72 13.03
C LEU A 111 -6.45 12.94 13.82
N LEU A 112 -7.45 13.54 13.19
CA LEU A 112 -8.79 13.72 13.73
C LEU A 112 -9.58 12.43 13.60
N ASP A 113 -10.49 12.20 14.55
CA ASP A 113 -11.55 11.22 14.41
C ASP A 113 -12.55 11.66 13.33
N LEU A 114 -12.81 10.80 12.36
CA LEU A 114 -13.75 11.00 11.26
C LEU A 114 -14.96 10.05 11.34
N GLY A 115 -15.10 9.28 12.43
CA GLY A 115 -16.17 8.29 12.61
C GLY A 115 -17.58 8.86 12.63
N ASP A 116 -17.71 10.17 12.88
CA ASP A 116 -19.00 10.89 12.86
C ASP A 116 -19.48 11.30 11.45
N GLN A 117 -18.68 11.03 10.42
CA GLN A 117 -19.01 11.45 9.05
C GLN A 117 -20.01 10.49 8.39
N ASP A 118 -21.00 11.05 7.67
CA ASP A 118 -22.12 10.30 7.09
C ASP A 118 -21.71 9.20 6.10
N TYR A 119 -20.59 9.35 5.39
CA TYR A 119 -20.11 8.39 4.40
C TYR A 119 -19.52 7.12 5.02
N ILE A 120 -19.19 7.12 6.33
CA ILE A 120 -18.59 5.96 7.01
C ILE A 120 -19.49 4.72 6.95
N LYS A 121 -20.80 4.88 7.07
CA LYS A 121 -21.79 3.78 6.97
C LYS A 121 -21.75 3.03 5.63
N ASP A 122 -21.26 3.69 4.59
CA ASP A 122 -21.15 3.14 3.25
C ASP A 122 -19.81 2.45 3.00
N VAL A 123 -18.83 2.58 3.91
CA VAL A 123 -17.56 1.85 3.87
C VAL A 123 -17.80 0.37 4.21
N GLN A 124 -17.08 -0.53 3.54
CA GLN A 124 -17.13 -1.97 3.81
C GLN A 124 -16.54 -2.25 5.21
N GLU A 125 -17.24 -3.07 6.01
CA GLU A 125 -16.88 -3.38 7.39
C GLU A 125 -15.48 -3.98 7.50
N ALA A 126 -15.11 -4.90 6.59
CA ALA A 126 -13.79 -5.53 6.60
C ALA A 126 -12.64 -4.51 6.56
N TYR A 127 -12.78 -3.40 5.83
CA TYR A 127 -11.73 -2.37 5.77
C TYR A 127 -11.78 -1.40 6.94
N ILE A 128 -12.93 -1.22 7.57
CA ILE A 128 -13.02 -0.53 8.87
C ILE A 128 -12.30 -1.34 9.95
N ASP A 129 -12.55 -2.65 10.00
CA ASP A 129 -11.90 -3.56 10.96
C ASP A 129 -10.38 -3.56 10.77
N MET A 130 -9.89 -3.56 9.51
CA MET A 130 -8.44 -3.45 9.23
C MET A 130 -7.83 -2.14 9.78
N VAL A 131 -8.58 -1.04 9.77
CA VAL A 131 -8.12 0.24 10.37
C VAL A 131 -8.07 0.11 11.88
N TYR A 132 -9.09 -0.47 12.51
CA TYR A 132 -9.10 -0.69 13.96
C TYR A 132 -7.96 -1.60 14.41
N ASP A 133 -7.70 -2.66 13.65
CA ASP A 133 -6.66 -3.64 13.98
C ASP A 133 -5.24 -3.04 13.96
N VAL A 134 -4.99 -2.02 13.15
CA VAL A 134 -3.69 -1.34 13.05
C VAL A 134 -3.60 -0.07 13.91
N ASN A 135 -4.72 0.40 14.46
CA ASN A 135 -4.71 1.54 15.39
C ASN A 135 -3.94 1.17 16.67
N LYS A 136 -3.38 2.21 17.30
CA LYS A 136 -2.75 2.08 18.61
C LYS A 136 -3.77 1.51 19.62
N ASP A 137 -3.35 0.47 20.33
CA ASP A 137 -4.18 -0.22 21.31
C ASP A 137 -5.50 -0.79 20.72
N LYS A 138 -5.58 -0.95 19.39
CA LYS A 138 -6.78 -1.38 18.64
C LYS A 138 -8.01 -0.55 18.96
N GLU A 139 -7.81 0.77 19.06
CA GLU A 139 -8.90 1.70 19.32
C GLU A 139 -9.89 1.69 18.14
N GLU A 140 -11.16 1.48 18.41
CA GLU A 140 -12.26 1.53 17.44
C GLU A 140 -12.61 2.98 17.08
N THR A 141 -11.63 3.68 16.49
CA THR A 141 -11.74 5.08 16.09
C THR A 141 -11.24 5.24 14.65
N ILE A 142 -11.92 6.02 13.83
CA ILE A 142 -11.58 6.18 12.41
C ILE A 142 -10.73 7.45 12.24
N TYR A 143 -9.41 7.29 12.39
CA TYR A 143 -8.45 8.38 12.13
C TYR A 143 -8.07 8.50 10.66
N GLY A 144 -8.37 7.48 9.85
CA GLY A 144 -8.22 7.48 8.42
C GLY A 144 -9.35 6.73 7.75
N VAL A 145 -10.01 7.36 6.78
CA VAL A 145 -11.15 6.77 6.07
C VAL A 145 -10.65 5.91 4.93
N PRO A 146 -10.93 4.59 4.90
CA PRO A 146 -10.62 3.76 3.75
C PRO A 146 -11.28 4.29 2.47
N PHE A 147 -10.47 4.60 1.46
CA PHE A 147 -10.90 5.16 0.18
C PHE A 147 -10.77 4.13 -0.94
N ALA A 148 -9.58 3.58 -1.12
CA ALA A 148 -9.28 2.56 -2.11
C ALA A 148 -8.54 1.39 -1.45
N THR A 149 -8.73 0.19 -2.01
CA THR A 149 -8.10 -1.04 -1.55
C THR A 149 -7.37 -1.72 -2.70
N ASN A 150 -6.41 -2.56 -2.37
CA ASN A 150 -5.67 -3.35 -3.33
C ASN A 150 -6.07 -4.83 -3.27
N ALA A 151 -5.51 -5.63 -4.15
CA ALA A 151 -5.58 -7.07 -4.10
C ALA A 151 -4.24 -7.68 -4.53
N SER A 152 -3.77 -8.66 -3.79
CA SER A 152 -2.65 -9.53 -4.13
C SER A 152 -3.14 -10.94 -4.37
N GLY A 153 -2.54 -11.64 -5.33
CA GLY A 153 -2.89 -13.00 -5.69
C GLY A 153 -2.07 -13.47 -6.88
N VAL A 154 -2.61 -14.40 -7.62
CA VAL A 154 -2.01 -14.93 -8.86
C VAL A 154 -2.58 -14.21 -10.06
N ILE A 155 -1.74 -13.47 -10.77
CA ILE A 155 -2.10 -12.88 -12.07
C ILE A 155 -1.67 -13.86 -13.14
N TYR A 156 -2.55 -14.15 -14.08
CA TYR A 156 -2.32 -15.18 -15.11
C TYR A 156 -2.67 -14.67 -16.51
N ASN A 157 -1.99 -15.21 -17.50
CA ASN A 157 -2.28 -14.98 -18.90
C ASN A 157 -3.48 -15.85 -19.31
N THR A 158 -4.62 -15.22 -19.64
CA THR A 158 -5.87 -15.93 -19.94
C THR A 158 -5.82 -16.70 -21.25
N GLU A 159 -5.10 -16.20 -22.26
CA GLU A 159 -4.91 -16.89 -23.55
C GLU A 159 -4.10 -18.18 -23.36
N LYS A 160 -3.03 -18.13 -22.56
CA LYS A 160 -2.25 -19.32 -22.22
C LYS A 160 -3.05 -20.35 -21.42
N PHE A 161 -3.90 -19.91 -20.49
CA PHE A 161 -4.81 -20.80 -19.77
C PHE A 161 -5.77 -21.51 -20.72
N GLU A 162 -6.36 -20.78 -21.67
CA GLU A 162 -7.25 -21.33 -22.69
C GLU A 162 -6.49 -22.32 -23.61
N GLU A 163 -5.31 -21.95 -24.11
CA GLU A 163 -4.47 -22.79 -24.97
C GLU A 163 -4.09 -24.12 -24.29
N LEU A 164 -3.81 -24.10 -22.99
CA LEU A 164 -3.43 -25.28 -22.21
C LEU A 164 -4.63 -26.01 -21.60
N GLY A 165 -5.86 -25.51 -21.80
CA GLY A 165 -7.08 -26.10 -21.26
C GLY A 165 -7.10 -26.10 -19.72
N LEU A 166 -6.58 -25.03 -19.10
CA LEU A 166 -6.51 -24.88 -17.65
C LEU A 166 -7.75 -24.16 -17.11
N GLU A 167 -8.16 -24.56 -15.92
CA GLU A 167 -9.18 -23.84 -15.13
C GLU A 167 -8.51 -23.14 -13.95
N VAL A 168 -9.12 -22.07 -13.47
CA VAL A 168 -8.63 -21.35 -12.28
C VAL A 168 -8.74 -22.27 -11.06
N PRO A 169 -7.61 -22.57 -10.38
CA PRO A 169 -7.59 -23.47 -9.23
C PRO A 169 -8.21 -22.81 -8.00
N LYS A 170 -8.88 -23.60 -7.16
CA LYS A 170 -9.53 -23.13 -5.93
C LYS A 170 -8.90 -23.67 -4.67
N THR A 171 -8.06 -24.69 -4.80
CA THR A 171 -7.36 -25.34 -3.70
C THR A 171 -5.86 -25.42 -3.97
N TRP A 172 -5.07 -25.61 -2.93
CA TRP A 172 -3.62 -25.76 -3.05
C TRP A 172 -3.22 -26.89 -3.98
N ASP A 173 -3.83 -28.07 -3.84
CA ASP A 173 -3.50 -29.23 -4.67
C ASP A 173 -3.83 -28.96 -6.14
N GLU A 174 -4.99 -28.33 -6.44
CA GLU A 174 -5.34 -27.92 -7.81
C GLU A 174 -4.34 -26.89 -8.37
N PHE A 175 -3.84 -25.96 -7.53
CA PHE A 175 -2.85 -24.98 -7.95
C PHE A 175 -1.52 -25.64 -8.32
N ILE A 176 -1.05 -26.58 -7.50
CA ILE A 176 0.15 -27.39 -7.81
C ILE A 176 -0.05 -28.20 -9.09
N ASP A 177 -1.22 -28.79 -9.30
CA ASP A 177 -1.54 -29.51 -10.53
C ASP A 177 -1.50 -28.60 -11.77
N VAL A 178 -2.00 -27.36 -11.66
CA VAL A 178 -1.92 -26.35 -12.72
C VAL A 178 -0.46 -26.01 -13.02
N LEU A 179 0.34 -25.71 -11.99
CA LEU A 179 1.78 -25.43 -12.15
C LEU A 179 2.51 -26.59 -12.84
N GLN A 180 2.21 -27.82 -12.45
CA GLN A 180 2.84 -29.01 -13.05
C GLN A 180 2.42 -29.18 -14.52
N LYS A 181 1.14 -29.00 -14.87
CA LYS A 181 0.66 -29.08 -16.25
C LYS A 181 1.34 -28.04 -17.16
N ILE A 182 1.53 -26.82 -16.67
CA ILE A 182 2.23 -25.76 -17.41
C ILE A 182 3.68 -26.18 -17.66
N LYS A 183 4.36 -26.66 -16.62
CA LYS A 183 5.74 -27.15 -16.70
C LYS A 183 5.89 -28.32 -17.67
N ASP A 184 4.96 -29.28 -17.65
CA ASP A 184 4.95 -30.45 -18.55
C ASP A 184 4.67 -30.04 -20.01
N ALA A 185 3.96 -28.94 -20.24
CA ALA A 185 3.77 -28.34 -21.56
C ALA A 185 5.01 -27.59 -22.08
N GLY A 186 6.06 -27.45 -21.26
CA GLY A 186 7.30 -26.74 -21.60
C GLY A 186 7.23 -25.24 -21.46
N GLU A 187 6.20 -24.72 -20.80
CA GLU A 187 6.04 -23.32 -20.48
C GLU A 187 6.60 -23.00 -19.07
N GLN A 188 6.95 -21.73 -18.82
CA GLN A 188 7.36 -21.28 -17.49
C GLN A 188 6.12 -21.04 -16.61
N PRO A 189 5.92 -21.79 -15.50
CA PRO A 189 4.71 -21.64 -14.69
C PRO A 189 4.62 -20.29 -13.97
N LEU A 190 5.64 -19.96 -13.19
CA LEU A 190 5.70 -18.76 -12.35
C LEU A 190 6.88 -17.87 -12.72
N LEU A 191 6.67 -16.56 -12.71
CA LEU A 191 7.73 -15.56 -12.73
C LEU A 191 7.86 -14.94 -11.35
N MET A 192 9.09 -14.87 -10.83
CA MET A 192 9.39 -14.24 -9.54
C MET A 192 10.45 -13.16 -9.74
N THR A 193 10.38 -12.05 -8.98
CA THR A 193 11.17 -10.84 -9.20
C THR A 193 11.94 -10.41 -7.95
N TYR A 194 12.56 -11.35 -7.28
CA TYR A 194 13.10 -11.21 -5.91
C TYR A 194 14.42 -10.44 -5.80
N LYS A 195 14.94 -9.89 -6.92
CA LYS A 195 15.95 -8.84 -6.84
C LYS A 195 15.44 -7.63 -6.05
N ASP A 196 14.14 -7.36 -6.16
CA ASP A 196 13.43 -6.37 -5.35
C ASP A 196 12.74 -7.11 -4.21
N ALA A 197 13.36 -7.13 -3.02
CA ALA A 197 13.02 -7.99 -1.89
C ALA A 197 11.52 -7.95 -1.51
N TRP A 198 10.88 -6.79 -1.60
CA TRP A 198 9.46 -6.62 -1.26
C TRP A 198 8.52 -7.52 -2.09
N THR A 199 8.91 -7.87 -3.33
CA THR A 199 8.06 -8.72 -4.19
C THR A 199 7.95 -10.15 -3.67
N SER A 200 8.88 -10.60 -2.82
CA SER A 200 8.81 -11.90 -2.16
C SER A 200 7.70 -11.98 -1.10
N LEU A 201 7.20 -10.83 -0.65
CA LEU A 201 6.08 -10.76 0.30
C LEU A 201 4.74 -11.11 -0.31
N ALA A 202 4.52 -10.93 -1.62
CA ALA A 202 3.23 -11.21 -2.23
C ALA A 202 2.78 -12.67 -1.99
N PRO A 203 3.56 -13.71 -2.31
CA PRO A 203 3.19 -15.09 -1.97
C PRO A 203 3.23 -15.37 -0.46
N TRP A 204 4.18 -14.79 0.28
CA TRP A 204 4.29 -15.00 1.73
C TRP A 204 3.03 -14.52 2.46
N ASN A 205 2.65 -13.26 2.26
CA ASN A 205 1.48 -12.68 2.92
C ASN A 205 0.17 -13.39 2.55
N SER A 206 0.02 -13.81 1.27
CA SER A 206 -1.18 -14.55 0.87
C SER A 206 -1.30 -15.88 1.60
N MET A 207 -0.20 -16.62 1.75
CA MET A 207 -0.22 -17.87 2.50
C MET A 207 -0.36 -17.64 4.01
N ALA A 208 0.29 -16.63 4.55
CA ALA A 208 0.20 -16.31 5.97
C ALA A 208 -1.21 -15.86 6.38
N ALA A 209 -1.87 -15.04 5.54
CA ALA A 209 -3.25 -14.60 5.77
C ALA A 209 -4.27 -15.75 5.87
N ASP A 210 -4.01 -16.88 5.20
CA ASP A 210 -4.90 -18.03 5.20
C ASP A 210 -4.51 -19.10 6.23
N LEU A 211 -3.21 -19.29 6.48
CA LEU A 211 -2.69 -20.45 7.21
C LEU A 211 -2.14 -20.11 8.60
N ALA A 212 -1.74 -18.86 8.85
CA ALA A 212 -1.31 -18.47 10.19
C ALA A 212 -2.47 -18.52 11.19
N PRO A 213 -2.20 -18.76 12.47
CA PRO A 213 -3.24 -18.67 13.50
C PRO A 213 -3.92 -17.30 13.49
N ALA A 214 -5.26 -17.27 13.57
CA ALA A 214 -6.06 -16.04 13.41
C ALA A 214 -5.61 -14.86 14.33
N ASN A 215 -5.06 -15.14 15.50
CA ASN A 215 -4.59 -14.13 16.45
C ASN A 215 -3.05 -14.05 16.49
N PHE A 216 -2.35 -14.53 15.45
CA PHE A 216 -0.89 -14.65 15.50
C PHE A 216 -0.19 -13.35 15.87
N ALA A 217 -0.53 -12.25 15.20
CA ALA A 217 0.12 -10.96 15.41
C ALA A 217 -0.04 -10.46 16.87
N ASP A 218 -1.24 -10.57 17.46
CA ASP A 218 -1.50 -10.18 18.84
C ASP A 218 -0.79 -11.08 19.85
N ASP A 219 -0.86 -12.37 19.64
CA ASP A 219 -0.21 -13.34 20.52
C ASP A 219 1.31 -13.26 20.39
N ARG A 220 1.84 -12.92 19.21
CA ARG A 220 3.27 -12.69 19.00
C ARG A 220 3.73 -11.40 19.69
N LYS A 221 2.98 -10.32 19.55
CA LYS A 221 3.20 -9.05 20.27
C LYS A 221 3.21 -9.25 21.78
N ALA A 222 2.30 -10.07 22.28
CA ALA A 222 2.18 -10.40 23.71
C ALA A 222 3.19 -11.46 24.19
N GLY A 223 4.07 -11.97 23.32
CA GLY A 223 5.06 -13.01 23.66
C GLY A 223 4.47 -14.39 23.97
N LYS A 224 3.25 -14.69 23.49
CA LYS A 224 2.56 -15.97 23.73
C LYS A 224 2.81 -17.01 22.65
N THR A 225 3.27 -16.59 21.47
CA THR A 225 3.54 -17.46 20.32
C THR A 225 4.82 -17.04 19.62
N THR A 226 5.28 -17.88 18.68
CA THR A 226 6.48 -17.66 17.86
C THR A 226 6.21 -18.07 16.43
N PHE A 227 7.02 -17.57 15.47
CA PHE A 227 7.00 -18.07 14.09
C PHE A 227 7.33 -19.57 14.05
N VAL A 228 8.34 -19.97 14.83
CA VAL A 228 8.60 -21.41 15.06
C VAL A 228 7.41 -22.06 15.75
N GLY A 229 6.86 -23.10 15.15
CA GLY A 229 5.67 -23.85 15.62
C GLY A 229 4.35 -23.38 15.01
N THR A 230 4.36 -22.33 14.18
CA THR A 230 3.13 -21.80 13.55
C THR A 230 3.25 -21.52 12.05
N HIS A 231 4.46 -21.31 11.53
CA HIS A 231 4.66 -20.90 10.13
C HIS A 231 5.44 -21.93 9.29
N GLU A 232 5.66 -23.14 9.79
CA GLU A 232 6.37 -24.18 9.05
C GLU A 232 5.66 -24.55 7.74
N GLU A 233 4.33 -24.78 7.79
CA GLU A 233 3.55 -25.09 6.59
C GLU A 233 3.60 -23.97 5.55
N ILE A 234 3.56 -22.72 6.00
CA ILE A 234 3.69 -21.53 5.13
C ILE A 234 5.05 -21.55 4.44
N ALA A 235 6.12 -21.77 5.20
CA ALA A 235 7.48 -21.83 4.67
C ALA A 235 7.70 -23.01 3.72
N GLU A 236 7.15 -24.19 4.00
CA GLU A 236 7.20 -25.37 3.12
C GLU A 236 6.49 -25.09 1.78
N LYS A 237 5.28 -24.53 1.83
CA LYS A 237 4.51 -24.18 0.63
C LYS A 237 5.20 -23.08 -0.18
N TYR A 238 5.78 -22.08 0.51
CA TYR A 238 6.55 -21.03 -0.16
C TYR A 238 7.74 -21.61 -0.94
N LEU A 239 8.53 -22.52 -0.35
CA LEU A 239 9.63 -23.18 -1.05
C LEU A 239 9.12 -24.01 -2.23
N THR A 240 7.96 -24.67 -2.10
CA THR A 240 7.34 -25.44 -3.19
C THR A 240 7.07 -24.55 -4.41
N LEU A 241 6.63 -23.28 -4.23
CA LEU A 241 6.42 -22.37 -5.35
C LEU A 241 7.72 -22.06 -6.10
N LEU A 242 8.86 -22.03 -5.41
CA LEU A 242 10.16 -21.77 -6.04
C LEU A 242 10.58 -22.89 -6.99
N ASP A 243 10.06 -24.11 -6.85
CA ASP A 243 10.31 -25.23 -7.77
C ASP A 243 9.66 -25.03 -9.15
N TYR A 244 8.73 -24.09 -9.24
CA TYR A 244 8.02 -23.69 -10.45
C TYR A 244 8.42 -22.30 -10.97
N ALA A 245 9.32 -21.62 -10.27
CA ALA A 245 9.87 -20.33 -10.69
C ALA A 245 11.01 -20.52 -11.72
N GLN A 246 11.35 -19.46 -12.44
CA GLN A 246 12.54 -19.42 -13.28
C GLN A 246 13.84 -19.46 -12.44
N ASP A 247 14.94 -19.94 -12.98
CA ASP A 247 16.20 -20.15 -12.26
C ASP A 247 16.80 -18.83 -11.70
N ASP A 248 16.58 -17.70 -12.39
CA ASP A 248 17.19 -16.40 -12.05
C ASP A 248 16.28 -15.50 -11.18
N TYR A 249 15.32 -16.07 -10.46
CA TYR A 249 14.34 -15.29 -9.68
C TYR A 249 14.97 -14.29 -8.68
N MET A 250 16.16 -14.59 -8.14
CA MET A 250 16.89 -13.65 -7.28
C MET A 250 17.61 -12.53 -8.04
N GLY A 251 17.78 -12.66 -9.36
CA GLY A 251 18.46 -11.68 -10.22
C GLY A 251 17.51 -10.81 -11.02
N LEU A 252 16.25 -11.22 -11.18
CA LEU A 252 15.26 -10.52 -11.97
C LEU A 252 14.61 -9.38 -11.16
N SER A 253 14.65 -8.16 -11.71
CA SER A 253 13.99 -7.00 -11.12
C SER A 253 12.48 -6.99 -11.35
N TYR A 254 11.75 -6.25 -10.51
CA TYR A 254 10.32 -6.04 -10.65
C TYR A 254 9.95 -5.49 -12.02
N ASP A 255 10.62 -4.41 -12.46
CA ASP A 255 10.33 -3.77 -13.74
C ASP A 255 10.63 -4.67 -14.95
N ASP A 256 11.72 -5.42 -14.91
CA ASP A 256 12.07 -6.32 -16.02
C ASP A 256 11.19 -7.57 -16.03
N GLY A 257 10.83 -8.10 -14.85
CA GLY A 257 9.90 -9.21 -14.72
C GLY A 257 8.50 -8.86 -15.20
N ASN A 258 7.99 -7.67 -14.87
CA ASN A 258 6.69 -7.21 -15.35
C ASN A 258 6.65 -7.12 -16.88
N LYS A 259 7.73 -6.65 -17.54
CA LYS A 259 7.85 -6.68 -19.01
C LYS A 259 7.88 -8.10 -19.57
N LYS A 260 8.65 -8.99 -18.94
CA LYS A 260 8.74 -10.42 -19.35
C LYS A 260 7.38 -11.10 -19.25
N PHE A 261 6.68 -10.97 -18.12
CA PHE A 261 5.35 -11.53 -17.93
C PHE A 261 4.36 -11.00 -18.97
N ALA A 262 4.31 -9.69 -19.18
CA ALA A 262 3.42 -9.08 -20.17
C ALA A 262 3.67 -9.58 -21.60
N ASN A 263 4.90 -9.99 -21.93
CA ASN A 263 5.27 -10.55 -23.22
C ASN A 263 5.15 -12.10 -23.29
N GLY A 264 4.66 -12.75 -22.23
CA GLY A 264 4.34 -14.15 -22.22
C GLY A 264 5.51 -15.08 -21.88
N ASP A 265 6.59 -14.56 -21.26
CA ASP A 265 7.74 -15.39 -20.83
C ASP A 265 7.37 -16.34 -19.66
N ALA A 266 6.24 -16.12 -18.99
CA ALA A 266 5.66 -17.04 -18.03
C ALA A 266 4.13 -16.99 -18.08
N VAL A 267 3.47 -18.03 -17.59
CA VAL A 267 2.01 -18.15 -17.60
C VAL A 267 1.39 -17.38 -16.43
N MET A 268 2.06 -17.35 -15.28
CA MET A 268 1.57 -16.70 -14.06
C MET A 268 2.68 -15.90 -13.36
N ILE A 269 2.25 -14.91 -12.57
CA ILE A 269 3.07 -14.17 -11.61
C ILE A 269 2.25 -13.94 -10.34
N ILE A 270 2.86 -14.09 -9.16
CA ILE A 270 2.21 -13.76 -7.89
C ILE A 270 2.55 -12.30 -7.58
N ASN A 271 1.54 -11.43 -7.66
CA ASN A 271 1.68 -9.98 -7.54
C ASN A 271 0.31 -9.37 -7.19
N GLY A 272 0.15 -8.07 -7.34
CA GLY A 272 -1.11 -7.38 -7.12
C GLY A 272 -1.57 -6.49 -8.27
N ASN A 273 -2.79 -5.99 -8.14
CA ASN A 273 -3.41 -5.11 -9.12
C ASN A 273 -2.55 -3.86 -9.48
N TRP A 274 -1.70 -3.41 -8.58
CA TRP A 274 -0.78 -2.27 -8.80
C TRP A 274 0.21 -2.49 -9.96
N ALA A 275 0.44 -3.74 -10.40
CA ALA A 275 1.33 -4.06 -11.51
C ALA A 275 0.64 -4.01 -12.89
N ILE A 276 -0.71 -3.96 -12.95
CA ILE A 276 -1.48 -4.06 -14.21
C ILE A 276 -1.13 -2.96 -15.19
N SER A 277 -0.97 -1.72 -14.71
CA SER A 277 -0.56 -0.60 -15.56
C SER A 277 0.80 -0.85 -16.21
N GLN A 278 1.75 -1.47 -15.52
CA GLN A 278 3.07 -1.80 -16.07
C GLN A 278 2.97 -2.92 -17.11
N TYR A 279 2.13 -3.93 -16.88
CA TYR A 279 1.91 -4.98 -17.90
C TYR A 279 1.35 -4.41 -19.19
N ARG A 280 0.32 -3.57 -19.11
CA ARG A 280 -0.30 -2.91 -20.28
C ARG A 280 0.62 -1.91 -20.96
N ASN A 281 1.47 -1.23 -20.21
CA ASN A 281 2.50 -0.36 -20.81
C ASN A 281 3.56 -1.15 -21.58
N ALA A 282 3.91 -2.35 -21.11
CA ALA A 282 4.86 -3.23 -21.79
C ALA A 282 4.24 -3.95 -22.99
N ASN A 283 2.98 -4.39 -22.86
CA ASN A 283 2.21 -5.04 -23.92
C ASN A 283 0.73 -4.62 -23.80
N PRO A 284 0.26 -3.65 -24.63
CA PRO A 284 -1.12 -3.18 -24.59
C PRO A 284 -2.19 -4.26 -24.89
N ASP A 285 -1.80 -5.33 -25.57
CA ASP A 285 -2.69 -6.42 -25.97
C ASP A 285 -2.71 -7.58 -24.96
N VAL A 286 -1.95 -7.49 -23.86
CA VAL A 286 -1.88 -8.56 -22.86
C VAL A 286 -3.26 -8.88 -22.28
N LYS A 287 -3.62 -10.17 -22.31
CA LYS A 287 -4.86 -10.70 -21.73
C LYS A 287 -4.55 -11.36 -20.40
N ILE A 288 -4.97 -10.72 -19.35
CA ILE A 288 -4.71 -11.16 -17.98
C ILE A 288 -5.97 -11.10 -17.14
N ASN A 289 -6.02 -11.94 -16.11
CA ASN A 289 -6.95 -11.86 -15.01
C ASN A 289 -6.23 -12.31 -13.74
N MET A 290 -6.87 -12.24 -12.58
CA MET A 290 -6.27 -12.65 -11.31
C MET A 290 -7.23 -13.50 -10.48
N PHE A 291 -6.66 -14.32 -9.60
CA PHE A 291 -7.39 -15.08 -8.59
C PHE A 291 -6.63 -15.09 -7.26
N ALA A 292 -7.34 -15.31 -6.15
CA ALA A 292 -6.72 -15.46 -4.84
C ALA A 292 -5.72 -16.63 -4.86
N LEU A 293 -4.52 -16.48 -4.29
CA LEU A 293 -3.57 -17.59 -4.17
C LEU A 293 -4.18 -18.69 -3.29
N PRO A 294 -4.48 -19.88 -3.83
CA PRO A 294 -5.05 -20.94 -3.01
C PRO A 294 -3.96 -21.53 -2.09
N SER A 295 -4.01 -21.20 -0.82
CA SER A 295 -3.02 -21.63 0.18
C SER A 295 -3.45 -22.89 0.93
N SER A 296 -4.77 -23.19 0.93
CA SER A 296 -5.40 -24.31 1.63
C SER A 296 -6.15 -25.22 0.65
N ASN A 297 -6.32 -26.50 1.04
CA ASN A 297 -7.23 -27.44 0.36
C ASN A 297 -8.71 -27.24 0.79
N ASP A 298 -8.97 -26.40 1.75
CA ASP A 298 -10.32 -25.90 2.08
C ASP A 298 -10.54 -24.57 1.35
N GLU A 299 -11.31 -24.57 0.26
CA GLU A 299 -11.62 -23.40 -0.56
C GLU A 299 -12.18 -22.23 0.28
N SER A 300 -12.88 -22.53 1.37
CA SER A 300 -13.47 -21.49 2.23
C SER A 300 -12.44 -20.68 3.02
N GLN A 301 -11.24 -21.23 3.20
CA GLN A 301 -10.13 -20.55 3.88
C GLN A 301 -9.33 -19.62 2.96
N ASN A 302 -9.36 -19.88 1.65
CA ASN A 302 -8.62 -19.09 0.68
C ASN A 302 -9.29 -17.73 0.46
N LYS A 303 -8.63 -16.67 0.89
CA LYS A 303 -9.10 -15.29 0.82
C LYS A 303 -8.24 -14.49 -0.16
N VAL A 304 -8.82 -13.41 -0.67
CA VAL A 304 -8.01 -12.42 -1.38
C VAL A 304 -7.19 -11.65 -0.35
N THR A 305 -5.87 -11.64 -0.52
CA THR A 305 -5.03 -10.74 0.29
C THR A 305 -5.26 -9.32 -0.20
N SER A 306 -5.85 -8.49 0.66
CA SER A 306 -6.28 -7.13 0.34
C SER A 306 -6.07 -6.25 1.56
N GLY A 307 -5.55 -5.07 1.35
CA GLY A 307 -5.37 -4.07 2.39
C GLY A 307 -5.95 -2.73 1.98
N VAL A 308 -6.02 -1.81 2.92
CA VAL A 308 -6.36 -0.41 2.63
C VAL A 308 -5.18 0.23 1.90
N ASP A 309 -5.34 0.39 0.59
CA ASP A 309 -4.31 0.95 -0.29
C ASP A 309 -4.19 2.47 -0.11
N VAL A 310 -5.32 3.14 -0.02
CA VAL A 310 -5.40 4.56 0.31
C VAL A 310 -6.47 4.79 1.36
N LEU A 311 -6.07 5.42 2.45
CA LEU A 311 -6.98 6.06 3.40
C LEU A 311 -6.75 7.57 3.40
N LEU A 312 -7.79 8.31 3.77
CA LEU A 312 -7.77 9.76 3.86
C LEU A 312 -7.88 10.19 5.34
N GLY A 313 -6.86 10.85 5.85
CA GLY A 313 -6.83 11.39 7.21
C GLY A 313 -6.80 12.92 7.21
N VAL A 314 -7.42 13.54 8.20
CA VAL A 314 -7.38 15.00 8.42
C VAL A 314 -6.50 15.29 9.63
N SER A 315 -5.55 16.21 9.46
CA SER A 315 -4.62 16.58 10.52
C SER A 315 -5.31 17.39 11.63
N LYS A 316 -5.01 17.07 12.89
CA LYS A 316 -5.43 17.88 14.05
C LYS A 316 -4.85 19.29 14.05
N SER A 317 -3.73 19.50 13.38
CA SER A 317 -3.05 20.80 13.31
C SER A 317 -3.56 21.69 12.16
N SER A 318 -4.45 21.17 11.29
CA SER A 318 -5.06 21.98 10.25
C SER A 318 -5.83 23.17 10.85
N SER A 319 -5.60 24.35 10.31
CA SER A 319 -6.39 25.55 10.66
C SER A 319 -7.73 25.62 9.91
N ASN A 320 -7.97 24.70 8.97
CA ASN A 320 -9.13 24.68 8.07
C ASN A 320 -9.84 23.32 8.09
N VAL A 321 -10.08 22.78 9.29
CA VAL A 321 -10.63 21.42 9.51
C VAL A 321 -11.92 21.18 8.74
N ASP A 322 -12.86 22.15 8.77
CA ASP A 322 -14.15 21.99 8.09
C ASP A 322 -13.98 21.87 6.57
N ALA A 323 -13.11 22.67 5.98
CA ALA A 323 -12.81 22.59 4.54
C ALA A 323 -12.07 21.29 4.19
N ALA A 324 -11.18 20.82 5.08
CA ALA A 324 -10.51 19.53 4.88
C ALA A 324 -11.47 18.35 4.95
N LYS A 325 -12.43 18.35 5.90
CA LYS A 325 -13.50 17.35 5.98
C LYS A 325 -14.43 17.40 4.76
N ASP A 326 -14.76 18.58 4.26
CA ASP A 326 -15.56 18.76 3.04
C ASP A 326 -14.86 18.16 1.81
N PHE A 327 -13.55 18.41 1.65
CA PHE A 327 -12.78 17.78 0.59
C PHE A 327 -12.74 16.24 0.73
N VAL A 328 -12.55 15.70 1.94
CA VAL A 328 -12.62 14.24 2.15
C VAL A 328 -14.01 13.72 1.79
N SER A 329 -15.10 14.43 2.15
CA SER A 329 -16.46 14.03 1.76
C SER A 329 -16.63 14.01 0.24
N PHE A 330 -16.09 14.99 -0.50
CA PHE A 330 -16.07 14.99 -1.95
C PHE A 330 -15.30 13.79 -2.52
N MET A 331 -14.14 13.48 -1.97
CA MET A 331 -13.39 12.30 -2.40
C MET A 331 -14.20 11.00 -2.21
N MET A 332 -14.98 10.90 -1.11
CA MET A 332 -15.82 9.73 -0.80
C MET A 332 -17.10 9.63 -1.63
N GLU A 333 -17.38 10.55 -2.55
CA GLU A 333 -18.47 10.41 -3.51
C GLU A 333 -18.19 9.25 -4.49
N LYS A 334 -19.21 8.43 -4.77
CA LYS A 334 -19.09 7.23 -5.60
C LYS A 334 -18.45 7.49 -6.96
N GLU A 335 -18.79 8.61 -7.61
CA GLU A 335 -18.23 9.00 -8.91
C GLU A 335 -16.72 9.27 -8.85
N ASN A 336 -16.26 9.88 -7.75
CA ASN A 336 -14.85 10.21 -7.56
C ASN A 336 -14.03 8.97 -7.22
N ILE A 337 -14.57 8.08 -6.39
CA ILE A 337 -13.96 6.77 -6.13
C ILE A 337 -13.92 5.94 -7.42
N GLN A 338 -15.01 5.90 -8.22
CA GLN A 338 -15.01 5.17 -9.49
C GLN A 338 -13.90 5.68 -10.42
N THR A 339 -13.76 7.01 -10.54
CA THR A 339 -12.66 7.61 -11.33
C THR A 339 -11.30 7.14 -10.86
N TYR A 340 -11.08 7.09 -9.54
CA TYR A 340 -9.81 6.65 -8.98
C TYR A 340 -9.54 5.17 -9.25
N ILE A 341 -10.50 4.29 -8.93
CA ILE A 341 -10.28 2.84 -9.06
C ILE A 341 -10.13 2.41 -10.52
N ASP A 342 -10.82 3.06 -11.46
CA ASP A 342 -10.68 2.76 -12.89
C ASP A 342 -9.28 3.11 -13.40
N GLU A 343 -8.70 4.24 -12.96
CA GLU A 343 -7.36 4.65 -13.38
C GLU A 343 -6.23 3.89 -12.70
N GLN A 344 -6.46 3.44 -11.45
CA GLN A 344 -5.45 2.76 -10.64
C GLN A 344 -5.60 1.23 -10.63
N PHE A 345 -6.60 0.67 -11.34
CA PHE A 345 -6.95 -0.76 -11.30
C PHE A 345 -7.14 -1.29 -9.87
N SER A 346 -7.53 -0.41 -8.96
CA SER A 346 -7.74 -0.71 -7.55
C SER A 346 -9.22 -1.02 -7.27
N PHE A 347 -9.54 -1.30 -6.03
CA PHE A 347 -10.90 -1.59 -5.61
C PHE A 347 -11.40 -0.50 -4.68
N SER A 348 -12.73 -0.37 -4.60
CA SER A 348 -13.35 0.60 -3.71
C SER A 348 -13.48 0.06 -2.29
N ALA A 349 -13.17 0.90 -1.31
CA ALA A 349 -13.58 0.62 0.06
C ALA A 349 -15.08 0.87 0.31
N LEU A 350 -15.77 1.55 -0.63
CA LEU A 350 -17.22 1.84 -0.53
C LEU A 350 -18.06 0.71 -1.11
N LYS A 351 -19.16 0.39 -0.44
CA LYS A 351 -20.18 -0.54 -0.91
C LYS A 351 -20.85 -0.02 -2.19
N GLY A 352 -20.99 -0.90 -3.18
CA GLY A 352 -21.69 -0.60 -4.43
C GLY A 352 -20.94 0.34 -5.37
N VAL A 353 -19.61 0.37 -5.27
CA VAL A 353 -18.69 0.90 -6.27
C VAL A 353 -17.74 -0.24 -6.62
N GLU A 354 -17.76 -0.71 -7.85
CA GLU A 354 -17.08 -1.93 -8.27
C GLU A 354 -16.08 -1.64 -9.38
N GLN A 355 -14.94 -2.33 -9.31
CA GLN A 355 -13.97 -2.35 -10.39
C GLN A 355 -14.51 -3.26 -11.53
N SER A 356 -14.50 -2.76 -12.77
CA SER A 356 -15.05 -3.47 -13.92
C SER A 356 -14.00 -3.99 -14.90
N ASP A 357 -12.71 -3.76 -14.63
CA ASP A 357 -11.65 -4.21 -15.53
C ASP A 357 -11.48 -5.74 -15.50
N GLU A 358 -11.38 -6.35 -16.68
CA GLU A 358 -11.24 -7.80 -16.83
C GLU A 358 -10.02 -8.36 -16.10
N ALA A 359 -8.94 -7.59 -16.00
CA ALA A 359 -7.70 -8.03 -15.37
C ALA A 359 -7.84 -8.35 -13.88
N VAL A 360 -8.89 -7.87 -13.22
CA VAL A 360 -9.16 -8.07 -11.79
C VAL A 360 -10.54 -8.67 -11.51
N SER A 361 -11.27 -9.04 -12.55
CA SER A 361 -12.65 -9.56 -12.41
C SER A 361 -12.74 -10.84 -11.59
N GLY A 362 -11.70 -11.66 -11.59
CA GLY A 362 -11.69 -12.95 -10.87
C GLY A 362 -11.63 -12.83 -9.35
N VAL A 363 -11.33 -11.66 -8.79
CA VAL A 363 -11.31 -11.40 -7.33
C VAL A 363 -12.39 -10.42 -6.89
N GLN A 364 -13.12 -9.82 -7.84
CA GLN A 364 -14.10 -8.77 -7.54
C GLN A 364 -15.23 -9.24 -6.61
N GLU A 365 -15.73 -10.47 -6.81
CA GLU A 365 -16.81 -11.02 -5.99
C GLU A 365 -16.35 -11.23 -4.54
N ASP A 366 -15.15 -11.80 -4.34
CA ASP A 366 -14.58 -12.03 -3.01
C ASP A 366 -14.38 -10.70 -2.26
N ILE A 367 -13.86 -9.67 -2.95
CA ILE A 367 -13.67 -8.34 -2.38
C ILE A 367 -15.01 -7.70 -2.01
N SER A 368 -16.00 -7.75 -2.92
CA SER A 368 -17.33 -7.18 -2.67
C SER A 368 -18.07 -7.86 -1.52
N ASN A 369 -17.80 -9.14 -1.28
CA ASN A 369 -18.36 -9.93 -0.19
C ASN A 369 -17.55 -9.84 1.11
N GLY A 370 -16.44 -9.11 1.13
CA GLY A 370 -15.55 -9.00 2.29
C GLY A 370 -14.77 -10.30 2.60
N LYS A 371 -14.65 -11.23 1.63
CA LYS A 371 -13.81 -12.43 1.74
C LYS A 371 -12.35 -12.06 1.49
N VAL A 372 -11.82 -11.20 2.35
CA VAL A 372 -10.49 -10.63 2.27
C VAL A 372 -9.72 -10.82 3.57
N ALA A 373 -8.39 -10.75 3.50
CA ALA A 373 -7.53 -10.69 4.66
C ALA A 373 -6.41 -9.68 4.40
N ASN A 374 -6.02 -8.92 5.44
CA ASN A 374 -4.93 -7.96 5.32
C ASN A 374 -3.58 -8.68 5.13
N PHE A 375 -2.59 -7.96 4.65
CA PHE A 375 -1.21 -8.41 4.61
C PHE A 375 -0.71 -8.62 6.04
N GLU A 376 -0.21 -9.80 6.35
CA GLU A 376 0.16 -10.15 7.73
C GLU A 376 1.27 -9.23 8.27
N ASP A 377 2.22 -8.85 7.43
CA ASP A 377 3.33 -7.97 7.81
C ASP A 377 2.90 -6.55 8.18
N HIS A 378 1.67 -6.12 7.82
CA HIS A 378 1.12 -4.84 8.26
C HIS A 378 0.83 -4.79 9.77
N TYR A 379 0.70 -5.94 10.41
CA TYR A 379 0.47 -6.05 11.86
C TYR A 379 1.77 -6.17 12.66
N TYR A 380 2.92 -6.22 11.99
CA TYR A 380 4.21 -6.39 12.64
C TYR A 380 4.84 -5.06 13.03
N PRO A 381 5.75 -5.05 14.03
CA PRO A 381 6.48 -3.85 14.39
C PRO A 381 7.22 -3.25 13.18
N SER A 382 7.17 -1.94 13.02
CA SER A 382 7.78 -1.21 11.88
C SER A 382 9.31 -1.41 11.74
N GLY A 383 9.96 -1.88 12.80
CA GLY A 383 11.38 -2.25 12.78
C GLY A 383 11.68 -3.65 12.22
N LEU A 384 10.67 -4.46 11.91
CA LEU A 384 10.84 -5.79 11.31
C LEU A 384 10.84 -5.70 9.78
N ASP A 385 12.00 -5.91 9.16
CA ASP A 385 12.11 -6.01 7.69
C ASP A 385 11.78 -7.43 7.22
N MET A 386 10.48 -7.74 7.13
CA MET A 386 10.02 -9.05 6.70
C MET A 386 10.39 -9.33 5.24
N ALA A 387 10.42 -8.31 4.37
CA ALA A 387 10.83 -8.44 2.98
C ALA A 387 12.27 -8.95 2.86
N ALA A 388 13.19 -8.38 3.63
CA ALA A 388 14.58 -8.85 3.65
C ALA A 388 14.71 -10.28 4.19
N LEU A 389 13.89 -10.67 5.18
CA LEU A 389 13.90 -12.03 5.74
C LEU A 389 13.42 -13.06 4.70
N VAL A 390 12.28 -12.81 4.05
CA VAL A 390 11.71 -13.73 3.02
C VAL A 390 12.62 -13.79 1.78
N ALA A 391 13.18 -12.67 1.34
CA ALA A 391 14.17 -12.67 0.25
C ALA A 391 15.45 -13.46 0.63
N GLY A 392 15.90 -13.35 1.87
CA GLY A 392 17.03 -14.14 2.41
C GLY A 392 16.73 -15.63 2.44
N PHE A 393 15.52 -16.01 2.83
CA PHE A 393 15.01 -17.38 2.80
C PHE A 393 15.02 -17.96 1.37
N SER A 394 14.54 -17.16 0.41
CA SER A 394 14.57 -17.51 -1.02
C SER A 394 16.00 -17.65 -1.57
N LEU A 395 16.90 -16.75 -1.15
CA LEU A 395 18.30 -16.79 -1.56
C LEU A 395 19.03 -18.03 -1.02
N ASN A 396 18.75 -18.44 0.21
CA ASN A 396 19.29 -19.68 0.78
C ASN A 396 18.90 -20.91 -0.06
N ARG A 397 17.64 -20.98 -0.49
CA ARG A 397 17.13 -22.03 -1.40
C ARG A 397 17.86 -21.98 -2.75
N ALA A 398 18.03 -20.81 -3.35
CA ALA A 398 18.78 -20.63 -4.60
C ALA A 398 20.23 -21.06 -4.50
N ASN A 399 20.85 -20.92 -3.32
CA ASN A 399 22.21 -21.35 -3.03
C ASN A 399 22.31 -22.85 -2.66
N GLY A 400 21.21 -23.60 -2.67
CA GLY A 400 21.16 -25.05 -2.45
C GLY A 400 21.19 -25.46 -0.97
N MET A 401 20.74 -24.59 -0.06
CA MET A 401 20.53 -24.98 1.34
C MET A 401 19.43 -26.05 1.43
N ASP A 402 19.58 -27.02 2.32
CA ASP A 402 18.55 -28.01 2.62
C ASP A 402 17.27 -27.32 3.10
N ASP A 403 16.11 -27.75 2.60
CA ASP A 403 14.85 -27.06 2.87
C ASP A 403 14.49 -27.03 4.35
N LYS A 404 14.70 -28.15 5.06
CA LYS A 404 14.43 -28.19 6.50
C LYS A 404 15.35 -27.26 7.28
N GLU A 405 16.64 -27.26 6.96
CA GLU A 405 17.62 -26.35 7.59
C GLU A 405 17.27 -24.89 7.30
N ASN A 406 16.88 -24.59 6.07
CA ASN A 406 16.48 -23.24 5.66
C ASN A 406 15.23 -22.76 6.40
N ILE A 407 14.18 -23.59 6.51
CA ILE A 407 12.95 -23.27 7.26
C ILE A 407 13.28 -23.02 8.74
N ASP A 408 14.00 -23.97 9.39
CA ASP A 408 14.36 -23.87 10.78
C ASP A 408 15.15 -22.56 11.06
N GLN A 409 16.09 -22.21 10.18
CA GLN A 409 16.87 -20.98 10.29
C GLN A 409 16.02 -19.72 10.07
N PHE A 410 15.18 -19.71 9.03
CA PHE A 410 14.35 -18.57 8.67
C PHE A 410 13.34 -18.23 9.77
N LEU A 411 12.57 -19.20 10.25
CA LEU A 411 11.57 -18.96 11.29
C LEU A 411 12.21 -18.49 12.59
N LYS A 412 13.37 -19.06 12.95
CA LYS A 412 14.14 -18.57 14.10
C LYS A 412 14.63 -17.13 13.92
N GLN A 413 15.09 -16.76 12.72
CA GLN A 413 15.47 -15.37 12.42
C GLN A 413 14.27 -14.43 12.48
N CYS A 414 13.08 -14.86 12.02
CA CYS A 414 11.85 -14.08 12.18
C CYS A 414 11.58 -13.80 13.66
N ASP A 415 11.67 -14.82 14.53
CA ASP A 415 11.48 -14.64 15.97
C ASP A 415 12.50 -13.68 16.58
N GLU A 416 13.79 -13.88 16.30
CA GLU A 416 14.87 -13.05 16.83
C GLU A 416 14.76 -11.58 16.38
N LYS A 417 14.38 -11.34 15.12
CA LYS A 417 14.21 -9.99 14.57
C LYS A 417 12.93 -9.33 15.07
N TYR A 418 11.86 -10.10 15.20
CA TYR A 418 10.62 -9.60 15.79
C TYR A 418 10.84 -9.13 17.23
N ASP A 419 11.52 -9.93 18.06
CA ASP A 419 11.79 -9.58 19.45
C ASP A 419 12.65 -8.31 19.58
N VAL A 420 13.56 -8.07 18.64
CA VAL A 420 14.35 -6.83 18.59
C VAL A 420 13.50 -5.63 18.15
N ALA A 421 12.56 -5.84 17.23
CA ALA A 421 11.68 -4.78 16.72
C ALA A 421 10.50 -4.46 17.66
N ASN A 422 10.05 -5.44 18.45
CA ASN A 422 8.93 -5.32 19.39
C ASN A 422 9.41 -4.70 20.71
N VAL A 423 9.94 -3.48 20.60
CA VAL A 423 10.31 -2.66 21.78
C VAL A 423 9.22 -1.63 21.99
N ASP A 424 8.55 -1.70 23.13
CA ASP A 424 7.56 -0.71 23.59
C ASP A 424 8.25 0.62 24.02
#